data_508000c21578fd2d57fd6a3b25ad270d
#
_entry.id   508000c21578fd2d57fd6a3b25ad270d
#
_cell.length_a   1.000
_cell.length_b   1.000
_cell.length_c   1.000
_cell.angle_alpha   90.00
_cell.angle_beta   90.00
_cell.angle_gamma   90.00
#
_symmetry.space_group_name_H-M   'P 1'
#
loop_
_entity.id
_entity.type
_entity.pdbx_description
1 polymer ?
#
loop_
_entity_poly.entity_id
_entity_poly.type
_entity_poly.pdbx_seq_one_letter_code
_entity_poly.pdbx_strand_id
1 'polypeptide(L)'
;RCIYGVDLNELATELARLSLWVHTFVPGLPLTFLDYNLQSGDALVGVGTLGEVSDELGMEEDQVTLGNFDSGTGIIDELDDEIQKAKNVSDTSAEKVQKARETRDRIDDSLAPVRARLDILTAARIDEGINTNVATDTNVEDPTNLSTYEDAQDALEPFDVFHFPTAFPEVFDGNRAGFDTIVGNPPWDKVRFEPQQFWVTRHPGLNTIPASRRDDHMDKLRKKYPQQAKEEEREQYQREQYQEYVGNSFEDQGRGHHDYAKLFVERATDMLNDDGELGYVLPRQSLVLGGWKQLRRRIIEDSEATVLQARNSGQWIFENVEARYMIVLITSAPAKEEAGAHVWPAIEEEK
;
A
#
# COMPACT_ATOMS: atom_id res chain seq x y z
N ARG A 1 -0.84 7.09 -18.78
CA ARG A 1 0.35 6.28 -18.39
C ARG A 1 1.18 6.89 -17.26
N CYS A 2 0.81 8.02 -16.72
CA CYS A 2 1.52 8.65 -15.60
C CYS A 2 0.75 8.53 -14.28
N ILE A 3 -0.36 7.81 -14.25
CA ILE A 3 -1.20 7.63 -13.06
C ILE A 3 -1.22 6.15 -12.73
N TYR A 4 -0.81 5.83 -11.52
CA TYR A 4 -0.84 4.50 -10.93
C TYR A 4 -1.71 4.52 -9.68
N GLY A 5 -2.36 3.43 -9.37
CA GLY A 5 -3.19 3.32 -8.17
C GLY A 5 -3.33 1.90 -7.71
N VAL A 6 -3.35 1.74 -6.39
CA VAL A 6 -3.60 0.46 -5.73
C VAL A 6 -4.69 0.66 -4.68
N ASP A 7 -5.67 -0.20 -4.70
CA ASP A 7 -6.74 -0.23 -3.69
C ASP A 7 -7.04 -1.69 -3.31
N LEU A 8 -7.25 -1.95 -2.03
CA LEU A 8 -7.61 -3.27 -1.53
C LEU A 8 -8.98 -3.73 -2.08
N ASN A 9 -9.85 -2.78 -2.41
CA ASN A 9 -11.20 -3.04 -2.91
C ASN A 9 -11.22 -3.09 -4.44
N GLU A 10 -11.36 -4.28 -5.00
CA GLU A 10 -11.44 -4.51 -6.45
C GLU A 10 -12.54 -3.67 -7.12
N LEU A 11 -13.71 -3.50 -6.48
CA LEU A 11 -14.77 -2.65 -7.02
C LEU A 11 -14.36 -1.17 -7.08
N ALA A 12 -13.63 -0.69 -6.08
CA ALA A 12 -13.11 0.68 -6.08
C ALA A 12 -12.11 0.89 -7.23
N THR A 13 -11.23 -0.08 -7.47
CA THR A 13 -10.30 -0.08 -8.61
C THR A 13 -11.03 -0.05 -9.94
N GLU A 14 -12.05 -0.88 -10.12
CA GLU A 14 -12.87 -0.89 -11.35
C GLU A 14 -13.61 0.45 -11.57
N LEU A 15 -14.16 1.04 -10.50
CA LEU A 15 -14.80 2.35 -10.57
C LEU A 15 -13.79 3.46 -10.88
N ALA A 16 -12.58 3.39 -10.36
CA ALA A 16 -11.50 4.32 -10.67
C ALA A 16 -11.09 4.22 -12.16
N ARG A 17 -10.93 3.01 -12.68
CA ARG A 17 -10.67 2.76 -14.12
C ARG A 17 -11.76 3.39 -14.99
N LEU A 18 -13.03 3.11 -14.67
CA LEU A 18 -14.17 3.66 -15.40
C LEU A 18 -14.20 5.18 -15.33
N SER A 19 -14.00 5.76 -14.14
CA SER A 19 -14.02 7.21 -13.93
C SER A 19 -12.93 7.92 -14.71
N LEU A 20 -11.69 7.41 -14.67
CA LEU A 20 -10.58 7.96 -15.44
C LEU A 20 -10.81 7.81 -16.94
N TRP A 21 -11.33 6.66 -17.39
CA TRP A 21 -11.65 6.43 -18.80
C TRP A 21 -12.70 7.41 -19.32
N VAL A 22 -13.79 7.62 -18.56
CA VAL A 22 -14.85 8.58 -18.91
C VAL A 22 -14.31 10.01 -18.94
N HIS A 23 -13.48 10.37 -17.96
CA HIS A 23 -12.95 11.73 -17.83
C HIS A 23 -11.91 12.06 -18.92
N THR A 24 -11.08 11.10 -19.29
CA THR A 24 -10.05 11.26 -20.32
C THR A 24 -10.50 10.89 -21.71
N PHE A 25 -11.74 10.47 -21.88
CA PHE A 25 -12.32 9.83 -23.06
C PHE A 25 -11.60 10.10 -24.37
N VAL A 26 -10.86 9.09 -24.85
CA VAL A 26 -10.24 9.11 -26.18
C VAL A 26 -11.01 8.12 -27.07
N PRO A 27 -11.68 8.59 -28.14
CA PRO A 27 -12.43 7.72 -29.03
C PRO A 27 -11.56 6.58 -29.58
N GLY A 28 -12.05 5.34 -29.42
CA GLY A 28 -11.38 4.14 -29.92
C GLY A 28 -10.38 3.51 -28.95
N LEU A 29 -10.15 4.06 -27.75
CA LEU A 29 -9.37 3.40 -26.71
C LEU A 29 -10.30 2.53 -25.80
N PRO A 30 -9.96 1.26 -25.59
CA PRO A 30 -10.69 0.40 -24.68
C PRO A 30 -10.41 0.78 -23.22
N LEU A 31 -11.33 0.48 -22.30
CA LEU A 31 -11.17 0.69 -20.85
C LEU A 31 -9.93 -0.06 -20.32
N THR A 32 -9.63 -1.21 -20.88
CA THR A 32 -8.52 -2.10 -20.47
C THR A 32 -7.11 -1.49 -20.58
N PHE A 33 -6.96 -0.30 -21.18
CA PHE A 33 -5.64 0.36 -21.19
C PHE A 33 -5.17 0.83 -19.81
N LEU A 34 -6.09 0.89 -18.80
CA LEU A 34 -5.81 1.24 -17.42
C LEU A 34 -5.56 0.01 -16.51
N ASP A 35 -5.74 -1.21 -17.02
CA ASP A 35 -5.69 -2.42 -16.19
C ASP A 35 -4.33 -2.60 -15.46
N TYR A 36 -3.25 -2.22 -16.11
CA TYR A 36 -1.89 -2.33 -15.54
C TYR A 36 -1.49 -1.17 -14.63
N ASN A 37 -2.20 -0.05 -14.72
CA ASN A 37 -1.89 1.13 -13.92
C ASN A 37 -2.72 1.21 -12.64
N LEU A 38 -3.92 0.64 -12.66
CA LEU A 38 -4.82 0.60 -11.50
C LEU A 38 -5.06 -0.86 -11.14
N GLN A 39 -4.50 -1.29 -10.03
CA GLN A 39 -4.51 -2.68 -9.62
C GLN A 39 -5.13 -2.85 -8.23
N SER A 40 -5.67 -4.03 -7.96
CA SER A 40 -6.18 -4.40 -6.65
C SER A 40 -5.09 -5.12 -5.85
N GLY A 41 -4.99 -4.79 -4.55
CA GLY A 41 -4.07 -5.43 -3.62
C GLY A 41 -3.90 -4.60 -2.35
N ASP A 42 -3.30 -5.19 -1.33
CA ASP A 42 -2.96 -4.48 -0.10
C ASP A 42 -1.62 -3.73 -0.27
N ALA A 43 -1.69 -2.41 -0.42
CA ALA A 43 -0.52 -1.56 -0.58
C ALA A 43 0.47 -1.59 0.60
N LEU A 44 0.08 -2.17 1.73
CA LEU A 44 0.91 -2.29 2.93
C LEU A 44 1.50 -3.69 3.09
N VAL A 45 0.97 -4.72 2.41
CA VAL A 45 1.46 -6.10 2.49
C VAL A 45 2.18 -6.47 1.21
N GLY A 46 3.46 -6.74 1.31
CA GLY A 46 4.37 -6.99 0.20
C GLY A 46 5.50 -5.97 0.17
N VAL A 47 6.31 -6.03 -0.87
CA VAL A 47 7.50 -5.21 -1.04
C VAL A 47 7.15 -3.91 -1.75
N GLY A 48 7.40 -2.77 -1.10
CA GLY A 48 7.19 -1.44 -1.66
C GLY A 48 8.34 -1.01 -2.55
N THR A 49 9.57 -1.26 -2.11
CA THR A 49 10.79 -1.02 -2.89
C THR A 49 11.73 -2.22 -2.79
N LEU A 50 12.60 -2.40 -3.76
CA LEU A 50 13.60 -3.49 -3.70
C LEU A 50 14.61 -3.29 -2.56
N GLY A 51 14.85 -2.04 -2.14
CA GLY A 51 15.69 -1.74 -0.99
C GLY A 51 15.22 -2.37 0.32
N GLU A 52 13.91 -2.61 0.48
CA GLU A 52 13.34 -3.26 1.68
C GLU A 52 13.80 -4.71 1.91
N VAL A 53 14.41 -5.33 0.92
CA VAL A 53 14.93 -6.71 1.00
C VAL A 53 16.46 -6.76 0.87
N SER A 54 17.11 -5.62 1.07
CA SER A 54 18.58 -5.48 0.95
C SER A 54 19.33 -6.33 1.97
N ASP A 55 18.86 -6.39 3.20
CA ASP A 55 19.49 -7.16 4.28
C ASP A 55 19.46 -8.66 3.97
N GLU A 56 18.37 -9.19 3.45
CA GLU A 56 18.22 -10.58 3.06
C GLU A 56 19.15 -10.95 1.89
N LEU A 57 19.45 -9.98 1.03
CA LEU A 57 20.38 -10.14 -0.08
C LEU A 57 21.84 -9.86 0.32
N GLY A 58 22.08 -9.26 1.50
CA GLY A 58 23.41 -8.82 1.92
C GLY A 58 24.00 -7.73 1.03
N MET A 59 23.17 -6.82 0.54
CA MET A 59 23.49 -5.71 -0.36
C MET A 59 23.13 -4.37 0.27
N GLU A 60 23.70 -3.27 -0.24
CA GLU A 60 23.23 -1.93 0.10
C GLU A 60 21.90 -1.65 -0.61
N GLU A 61 21.00 -0.87 0.01
CA GLU A 61 19.63 -0.62 -0.49
C GLU A 61 19.58 -0.10 -1.94
N ASP A 62 20.50 0.82 -2.28
CA ASP A 62 20.61 1.44 -3.61
C ASP A 62 21.20 0.51 -4.69
N GLN A 63 21.67 -0.65 -4.31
CA GLN A 63 22.25 -1.65 -5.21
C GLN A 63 21.28 -2.77 -5.55
N VAL A 64 20.14 -2.86 -4.87
CA VAL A 64 19.17 -3.91 -5.13
C VAL A 64 18.32 -3.59 -6.36
N THR A 65 18.36 -4.46 -7.33
CA THR A 65 17.62 -4.36 -8.60
C THR A 65 16.84 -5.65 -8.86
N LEU A 66 15.90 -5.63 -9.80
CA LEU A 66 15.21 -6.84 -10.26
C LEU A 66 16.20 -7.90 -10.75
N GLY A 67 17.32 -7.48 -11.36
CA GLY A 67 18.39 -8.37 -11.83
C GLY A 67 19.04 -9.23 -10.75
N ASN A 68 19.01 -8.80 -9.48
CA ASN A 68 19.55 -9.61 -8.37
C ASN A 68 18.71 -10.87 -8.08
N PHE A 69 17.48 -10.89 -8.59
CA PHE A 69 16.57 -12.05 -8.48
C PHE A 69 16.59 -12.94 -9.73
N ASP A 70 17.38 -12.56 -10.76
CA ASP A 70 17.54 -13.39 -11.95
C ASP A 70 18.48 -14.59 -11.64
N SER A 71 18.05 -15.78 -12.01
CA SER A 71 18.83 -17.03 -11.89
C SER A 71 19.91 -17.18 -12.98
N GLY A 72 20.34 -16.09 -13.59
CA GLY A 72 21.34 -16.08 -14.66
C GLY A 72 20.77 -16.48 -16.02
N THR A 73 19.46 -16.42 -16.17
CA THR A 73 18.77 -16.68 -17.44
C THR A 73 18.88 -15.53 -18.44
N GLY A 74 19.30 -14.34 -17.97
CA GLY A 74 19.32 -13.10 -18.75
C GLY A 74 17.92 -12.56 -19.07
N ILE A 75 16.88 -13.10 -18.47
CA ILE A 75 15.50 -12.69 -18.69
C ILE A 75 15.29 -11.23 -18.29
N ILE A 76 15.93 -10.79 -17.20
CA ILE A 76 15.78 -9.42 -16.71
C ILE A 76 16.44 -8.43 -17.64
N ASP A 77 17.61 -8.73 -18.21
CA ASP A 77 18.27 -7.86 -19.21
C ASP A 77 17.41 -7.68 -20.48
N GLU A 78 16.70 -8.74 -20.91
CA GLU A 78 15.75 -8.67 -22.00
C GLU A 78 14.49 -7.86 -21.63
N LEU A 79 14.07 -7.94 -20.35
CA LEU A 79 12.93 -7.19 -19.82
C LEU A 79 13.17 -5.69 -19.77
N ASP A 80 14.38 -5.22 -19.44
CA ASP A 80 14.71 -3.80 -19.42
C ASP A 80 14.40 -3.14 -20.76
N ASP A 81 14.79 -3.80 -21.86
CA ASP A 81 14.46 -3.35 -23.21
C ASP A 81 12.95 -3.32 -23.49
N GLU A 82 12.20 -4.29 -22.97
CA GLU A 82 10.73 -4.36 -23.14
C GLU A 82 10.01 -3.34 -22.25
N ILE A 83 10.45 -3.16 -21.01
CA ILE A 83 9.96 -2.13 -20.08
C ILE A 83 10.17 -0.74 -20.69
N GLN A 84 11.37 -0.44 -21.22
CA GLN A 84 11.64 0.84 -21.89
C GLN A 84 10.80 1.03 -23.14
N LYS A 85 10.56 -0.03 -23.90
CA LYS A 85 9.63 0.01 -25.05
C LYS A 85 8.20 0.27 -24.59
N ALA A 86 7.75 -0.37 -23.51
CA ALA A 86 6.41 -0.19 -22.92
C ALA A 86 6.20 1.26 -22.42
N LYS A 87 7.21 1.87 -21.77
CA LYS A 87 7.19 3.30 -21.37
C LYS A 87 6.91 4.23 -22.57
N ASN A 88 7.45 3.92 -23.74
CA ASN A 88 7.45 4.78 -24.92
C ASN A 88 6.30 4.51 -25.91
N VAL A 89 5.46 3.50 -25.72
CA VAL A 89 4.31 3.23 -26.61
C VAL A 89 3.23 4.29 -26.40
N SER A 90 2.87 4.96 -27.49
CA SER A 90 1.78 5.95 -27.51
C SER A 90 0.42 5.25 -27.58
N ASP A 91 -0.50 5.57 -26.67
CA ASP A 91 -1.88 5.03 -26.61
C ASP A 91 -2.83 5.69 -27.63
N THR A 92 -2.34 5.93 -28.84
CA THR A 92 -3.08 6.69 -29.87
C THR A 92 -3.99 5.83 -30.75
N SER A 93 -3.95 4.50 -30.64
CA SER A 93 -4.81 3.59 -31.40
C SER A 93 -5.04 2.27 -30.67
N ALA A 94 -6.16 1.61 -30.92
CA ALA A 94 -6.51 0.31 -30.33
C ALA A 94 -5.45 -0.77 -30.64
N GLU A 95 -4.82 -0.75 -31.83
CA GLU A 95 -3.75 -1.68 -32.20
C GLU A 95 -2.50 -1.50 -31.33
N LYS A 96 -2.10 -0.26 -31.05
CA LYS A 96 -0.97 0.05 -30.16
C LYS A 96 -1.25 -0.34 -28.73
N VAL A 97 -2.48 -0.12 -28.24
CA VAL A 97 -2.92 -0.56 -26.92
C VAL A 97 -2.85 -2.08 -26.82
N GLN A 98 -3.34 -2.80 -27.83
CA GLN A 98 -3.27 -4.27 -27.85
C GLN A 98 -1.82 -4.78 -27.82
N LYS A 99 -0.93 -4.17 -28.61
CA LYS A 99 0.50 -4.54 -28.59
C LYS A 99 1.16 -4.22 -27.24
N ALA A 100 0.82 -3.08 -26.63
CA ALA A 100 1.31 -2.73 -25.29
C ALA A 100 0.85 -3.75 -24.25
N ARG A 101 -0.40 -4.24 -24.35
CA ARG A 101 -0.94 -5.29 -23.48
C ARG A 101 -0.16 -6.58 -23.64
N GLU A 102 0.03 -7.07 -24.86
CA GLU A 102 0.81 -8.29 -25.12
C GLU A 102 2.26 -8.20 -24.62
N THR A 103 2.86 -7.02 -24.71
CA THR A 103 4.18 -6.77 -24.13
C THR A 103 4.14 -6.83 -22.59
N ARG A 104 3.11 -6.23 -21.99
CA ARG A 104 2.95 -6.23 -20.53
C ARG A 104 2.67 -7.63 -19.99
N ASP A 105 1.80 -8.41 -20.64
CA ASP A 105 1.53 -9.79 -20.26
C ASP A 105 2.84 -10.61 -20.25
N ARG A 106 3.72 -10.43 -21.24
CA ARG A 106 5.04 -11.10 -21.27
C ARG A 106 5.96 -10.64 -20.14
N ILE A 107 5.98 -9.35 -19.83
CA ILE A 107 6.74 -8.81 -18.70
C ILE A 107 6.23 -9.45 -17.41
N ASP A 108 4.93 -9.51 -17.21
CA ASP A 108 4.30 -10.07 -16.02
C ASP A 108 4.61 -11.56 -15.84
N ASP A 109 4.53 -12.35 -16.92
CA ASP A 109 4.91 -13.76 -16.94
C ASP A 109 6.40 -13.95 -16.59
N SER A 110 7.27 -13.11 -17.15
CA SER A 110 8.72 -13.19 -16.90
C SER A 110 9.10 -12.77 -15.46
N LEU A 111 8.30 -11.92 -14.82
CA LEU A 111 8.49 -11.52 -13.42
C LEU A 111 7.89 -12.50 -12.40
N ALA A 112 7.18 -13.55 -12.84
CA ALA A 112 6.57 -14.51 -11.93
C ALA A 112 7.58 -15.18 -10.97
N PRO A 113 8.79 -15.62 -11.38
CA PRO A 113 9.79 -16.16 -10.45
C PRO A 113 10.29 -15.12 -9.45
N VAL A 114 10.43 -13.86 -9.86
CA VAL A 114 10.82 -12.76 -8.96
C VAL A 114 9.72 -12.53 -7.92
N ARG A 115 8.48 -12.47 -8.35
CA ARG A 115 7.32 -12.33 -7.46
C ARG A 115 7.28 -13.44 -6.42
N ALA A 116 7.51 -14.69 -6.84
CA ALA A 116 7.55 -15.82 -5.92
C ALA A 116 8.66 -15.70 -4.86
N ARG A 117 9.81 -15.12 -5.20
CA ARG A 117 10.87 -14.82 -4.23
C ARG A 117 10.44 -13.74 -3.23
N LEU A 118 9.82 -12.67 -3.72
CA LEU A 118 9.29 -11.61 -2.88
C LEU A 118 8.15 -12.10 -1.97
N ASP A 119 7.31 -13.04 -2.44
CA ASP A 119 6.32 -13.74 -1.62
C ASP A 119 6.98 -14.48 -0.46
N ILE A 120 8.05 -15.25 -0.72
CA ILE A 120 8.78 -15.98 0.33
C ILE A 120 9.37 -15.01 1.37
N LEU A 121 9.99 -13.89 0.93
CA LEU A 121 10.54 -12.88 1.83
C LEU A 121 9.44 -12.18 2.63
N THR A 122 8.30 -11.90 2.02
CA THR A 122 7.13 -11.30 2.68
C THR A 122 6.54 -12.24 3.72
N ALA A 123 6.40 -13.52 3.39
CA ALA A 123 5.88 -14.55 4.28
C ALA A 123 6.76 -14.78 5.51
N ALA A 124 8.08 -14.68 5.36
CA ALA A 124 9.02 -14.79 6.46
C ALA A 124 8.87 -13.67 7.51
N ARG A 125 8.28 -12.53 7.15
CA ARG A 125 7.92 -11.45 8.09
C ARG A 125 6.69 -11.79 8.95
N ILE A 126 5.94 -12.82 8.58
CA ILE A 126 4.77 -13.34 9.31
C ILE A 126 5.15 -14.61 10.07
N ASP A 127 5.89 -15.53 9.44
CA ASP A 127 6.32 -16.81 9.99
C ASP A 127 7.85 -16.96 9.87
N GLU A 128 8.55 -16.81 11.00
CA GLU A 128 10.00 -16.97 11.10
C GLU A 128 10.50 -18.38 10.72
N GLY A 129 9.59 -19.35 10.61
CA GLY A 129 9.92 -20.72 10.17
C GLY A 129 10.21 -20.83 8.68
N ILE A 130 9.83 -19.83 7.87
CA ILE A 130 10.03 -19.83 6.41
C ILE A 130 11.51 -19.58 6.07
N ASN A 131 12.06 -20.46 5.25
CA ASN A 131 13.49 -20.38 4.86
C ASN A 131 13.70 -19.37 3.71
N THR A 132 14.20 -18.19 4.03
CA THR A 132 14.48 -17.11 3.07
C THR A 132 15.64 -17.38 2.14
N ASN A 133 16.55 -18.32 2.45
CA ASN A 133 17.71 -18.64 1.58
C ASN A 133 17.28 -19.07 0.17
N VAL A 134 16.10 -19.66 0.02
CA VAL A 134 15.56 -20.04 -1.29
C VAL A 134 15.25 -18.81 -2.16
N ALA A 135 14.78 -17.73 -1.54
CA ALA A 135 14.45 -16.49 -2.24
C ALA A 135 15.71 -15.75 -2.74
N THR A 136 16.84 -15.92 -2.06
CA THR A 136 18.11 -15.26 -2.39
C THR A 136 19.08 -16.15 -3.18
N ASP A 137 18.79 -17.46 -3.33
CA ASP A 137 19.63 -18.39 -4.09
C ASP A 137 19.35 -18.27 -5.60
N THR A 138 20.30 -17.67 -6.32
CA THR A 138 20.22 -17.50 -7.77
C THR A 138 20.35 -18.82 -8.57
N ASN A 139 20.73 -19.94 -7.95
CA ASN A 139 20.71 -21.25 -8.61
C ASN A 139 19.31 -21.87 -8.69
N VAL A 140 18.36 -21.32 -7.97
CA VAL A 140 16.95 -21.74 -8.06
C VAL A 140 16.28 -20.96 -9.20
N GLU A 141 16.08 -21.56 -10.35
CA GLU A 141 15.47 -20.91 -11.50
C GLU A 141 14.02 -20.51 -11.22
N ASP A 142 13.22 -21.42 -10.69
CA ASP A 142 11.81 -21.21 -10.40
C ASP A 142 11.47 -21.70 -8.98
N PRO A 143 11.30 -20.79 -8.01
CA PRO A 143 10.98 -21.16 -6.64
C PRO A 143 9.53 -21.67 -6.46
N THR A 144 8.64 -21.47 -7.43
CA THR A 144 7.22 -21.89 -7.33
C THR A 144 7.03 -23.40 -7.20
N ASN A 145 8.05 -24.19 -7.61
CA ASN A 145 8.03 -25.64 -7.53
C ASN A 145 8.56 -26.19 -6.19
N LEU A 146 8.86 -25.34 -5.22
CA LEU A 146 9.44 -25.73 -3.93
C LEU A 146 8.41 -25.71 -2.81
N SER A 147 8.55 -26.62 -1.84
CA SER A 147 7.70 -26.65 -0.65
C SER A 147 7.74 -25.34 0.16
N THR A 148 8.90 -24.66 0.17
CA THR A 148 9.02 -23.35 0.82
C THR A 148 8.09 -22.30 0.22
N TYR A 149 7.83 -22.36 -1.08
CA TYR A 149 6.85 -21.49 -1.72
C TYR A 149 5.42 -21.87 -1.35
N GLU A 150 5.11 -23.16 -1.24
CA GLU A 150 3.80 -23.63 -0.76
C GLU A 150 3.57 -23.15 0.68
N ASP A 151 4.56 -23.30 1.58
CA ASP A 151 4.50 -22.80 2.95
C ASP A 151 4.32 -21.28 3.00
N ALA A 152 4.99 -20.55 2.11
CA ALA A 152 4.85 -19.10 1.98
C ALA A 152 3.44 -18.69 1.52
N GLN A 153 2.88 -19.38 0.53
CA GLN A 153 1.51 -19.12 0.06
C GLN A 153 0.47 -19.40 1.14
N ASP A 154 0.66 -20.45 1.95
CA ASP A 154 -0.23 -20.76 3.07
C ASP A 154 -0.17 -19.65 4.14
N ALA A 155 1.00 -19.11 4.44
CA ALA A 155 1.16 -17.99 5.38
C ALA A 155 0.55 -16.68 4.83
N LEU A 156 0.57 -16.48 3.52
CA LEU A 156 0.06 -15.30 2.84
C LEU A 156 -1.44 -15.41 2.47
N GLU A 157 -2.07 -16.58 2.61
CA GLU A 157 -3.50 -16.79 2.23
C GLU A 157 -4.45 -15.71 2.77
N PRO A 158 -4.28 -15.18 3.99
CA PRO A 158 -5.16 -14.14 4.52
C PRO A 158 -5.00 -12.76 3.90
N PHE A 159 -3.99 -12.53 3.04
CA PHE A 159 -3.58 -11.21 2.57
C PHE A 159 -3.64 -11.11 1.04
N ASP A 160 -4.03 -9.95 0.55
CA ASP A 160 -3.96 -9.59 -0.86
C ASP A 160 -2.60 -8.97 -1.17
N VAL A 161 -1.53 -9.79 -1.16
CA VAL A 161 -0.13 -9.33 -1.28
C VAL A 161 0.10 -8.54 -2.57
N PHE A 162 0.81 -7.42 -2.45
CA PHE A 162 1.12 -6.55 -3.57
C PHE A 162 2.59 -6.10 -3.56
N HIS A 163 3.35 -6.51 -4.56
CA HIS A 163 4.74 -6.11 -4.73
C HIS A 163 4.85 -5.02 -5.78
N PHE A 164 5.07 -3.78 -5.35
CA PHE A 164 5.16 -2.63 -6.23
C PHE A 164 6.23 -2.77 -7.33
N PRO A 165 7.45 -3.28 -7.05
CA PRO A 165 8.49 -3.41 -8.09
C PRO A 165 8.12 -4.37 -9.23
N THR A 166 7.33 -5.41 -8.96
CA THR A 166 6.89 -6.34 -10.02
C THR A 166 5.57 -5.91 -10.65
N ALA A 167 4.73 -5.20 -9.90
CA ALA A 167 3.48 -4.67 -10.42
C ALA A 167 3.68 -3.44 -11.32
N PHE A 168 4.66 -2.60 -11.01
CA PHE A 168 5.00 -1.38 -11.76
C PHE A 168 6.51 -1.30 -12.06
N PRO A 169 7.07 -2.30 -12.77
CA PRO A 169 8.52 -2.38 -12.97
C PRO A 169 9.08 -1.13 -13.67
N GLU A 170 8.30 -0.47 -14.52
CA GLU A 170 8.70 0.78 -15.17
C GLU A 170 8.87 1.96 -14.20
N VAL A 171 8.36 1.88 -12.99
CA VAL A 171 8.52 2.91 -11.94
C VAL A 171 9.74 2.63 -11.07
N PHE A 172 10.00 1.35 -10.80
CA PHE A 172 11.04 0.92 -9.85
C PHE A 172 12.32 0.43 -10.52
N ASP A 173 12.41 0.54 -11.86
CA ASP A 173 13.60 0.20 -12.63
C ASP A 173 14.46 1.43 -12.93
N GLY A 174 15.78 1.30 -12.80
CA GLY A 174 16.79 2.29 -13.16
C GLY A 174 17.15 3.29 -12.06
N ASN A 175 17.92 4.32 -12.45
CA ASN A 175 18.57 5.28 -11.54
C ASN A 175 17.63 6.25 -10.82
N ARG A 176 16.35 6.27 -11.15
CA ARG A 176 15.31 7.09 -10.51
C ARG A 176 14.13 6.21 -10.09
N ALA A 177 14.45 5.09 -9.45
CA ALA A 177 13.44 4.18 -8.94
C ALA A 177 12.51 4.90 -7.95
N GLY A 178 11.19 4.72 -8.14
CA GLY A 178 10.17 5.32 -7.31
C GLY A 178 9.26 6.31 -8.05
N PHE A 179 8.19 6.71 -7.38
CA PHE A 179 7.20 7.64 -7.90
C PHE A 179 7.68 9.09 -7.83
N ASP A 180 7.36 9.90 -8.85
CA ASP A 180 7.59 11.35 -8.81
C ASP A 180 6.64 12.06 -7.84
N THR A 181 5.43 11.53 -7.66
CA THR A 181 4.43 12.11 -6.74
C THR A 181 3.49 11.03 -6.24
N ILE A 182 3.26 11.01 -4.94
CA ILE A 182 2.24 10.18 -4.32
C ILE A 182 1.21 11.07 -3.64
N VAL A 183 -0.07 10.88 -3.99
CA VAL A 183 -1.20 11.60 -3.37
C VAL A 183 -2.20 10.61 -2.79
N GLY A 184 -2.75 10.93 -1.62
CA GLY A 184 -3.70 10.04 -0.99
C GLY A 184 -4.43 10.62 0.22
N ASN A 185 -5.47 9.90 0.59
CA ASN A 185 -6.18 10.06 1.85
C ASN A 185 -6.26 8.69 2.53
N PRO A 186 -5.19 8.27 3.22
CA PRO A 186 -5.16 6.96 3.86
C PRO A 186 -6.24 6.83 4.93
N PRO A 187 -6.67 5.61 5.26
CA PRO A 187 -7.57 5.38 6.40
C PRO A 187 -6.95 5.87 7.70
N TRP A 188 -7.76 6.41 8.62
CA TRP A 188 -7.27 6.95 9.90
C TRP A 188 -7.53 6.00 11.08
N ASP A 189 -7.92 4.78 10.78
CA ASP A 189 -8.24 3.76 11.76
C ASP A 189 -6.99 3.06 12.30
N LYS A 190 -7.14 2.45 13.47
CA LYS A 190 -6.08 1.62 14.06
C LYS A 190 -6.10 0.22 13.45
N VAL A 191 -4.91 -0.34 13.30
CA VAL A 191 -4.74 -1.74 12.90
C VAL A 191 -5.05 -2.63 14.09
N ARG A 192 -6.33 -2.84 14.38
CA ARG A 192 -6.78 -3.75 15.42
C ARG A 192 -8.17 -4.30 15.12
N PHE A 193 -8.45 -5.48 15.64
CA PHE A 193 -9.79 -6.02 15.61
C PHE A 193 -10.67 -5.30 16.65
N GLU A 194 -11.88 -4.91 16.23
CA GLU A 194 -12.87 -4.25 17.06
C GLU A 194 -14.12 -5.14 17.19
N PRO A 195 -14.20 -5.99 18.24
CA PRO A 195 -15.33 -6.93 18.40
C PRO A 195 -16.68 -6.24 18.39
N GLN A 196 -16.76 -5.04 18.98
CA GLN A 196 -18.00 -4.27 18.99
C GLN A 196 -18.43 -3.85 17.58
N GLN A 197 -17.51 -3.42 16.74
CA GLN A 197 -17.78 -3.06 15.35
C GLN A 197 -18.29 -4.26 14.57
N PHE A 198 -17.62 -5.40 14.70
CA PHE A 198 -18.01 -6.66 14.08
C PHE A 198 -19.46 -7.02 14.36
N TRP A 199 -19.85 -6.99 15.66
CA TRP A 199 -21.20 -7.36 16.07
C TRP A 199 -22.24 -6.29 15.77
N VAL A 200 -21.88 -5.00 15.83
CA VAL A 200 -22.80 -3.90 15.49
C VAL A 200 -23.18 -3.91 14.00
N THR A 201 -22.24 -4.19 13.13
CA THR A 201 -22.49 -4.26 11.68
C THR A 201 -23.49 -5.37 11.35
N ARG A 202 -23.42 -6.51 12.04
CA ARG A 202 -24.31 -7.66 11.85
C ARG A 202 -25.62 -7.55 12.66
N HIS A 203 -25.58 -6.85 13.78
CA HIS A 203 -26.71 -6.65 14.71
C HIS A 203 -26.82 -5.17 15.12
N PRO A 204 -27.35 -4.28 14.27
CA PRO A 204 -27.39 -2.82 14.51
C PRO A 204 -28.04 -2.41 15.83
N GLY A 205 -28.97 -3.23 16.37
CA GLY A 205 -29.58 -3.00 17.68
C GLY A 205 -28.59 -2.94 18.86
N LEU A 206 -27.38 -3.47 18.70
CA LEU A 206 -26.33 -3.43 19.73
C LEU A 206 -25.89 -1.98 20.03
N ASN A 207 -25.96 -1.07 19.07
CA ASN A 207 -25.64 0.35 19.28
C ASN A 207 -26.59 1.06 20.25
N THR A 208 -27.82 0.58 20.40
CA THR A 208 -28.80 1.17 21.31
C THR A 208 -28.59 0.72 22.78
N ILE A 209 -27.70 -0.26 23.00
CA ILE A 209 -27.40 -0.80 24.31
C ILE A 209 -26.31 0.05 24.97
N PRO A 210 -26.47 0.38 26.28
CA PRO A 210 -25.42 1.07 27.03
C PRO A 210 -24.09 0.32 26.98
N ALA A 211 -22.97 1.05 26.81
CA ALA A 211 -21.63 0.48 26.66
C ALA A 211 -21.29 -0.57 27.73
N SER A 212 -21.69 -0.33 28.98
CA SER A 212 -21.47 -1.24 30.12
C SER A 212 -22.18 -2.60 30.02
N ARG A 213 -23.09 -2.78 29.06
CA ARG A 213 -23.85 -4.03 28.86
C ARG A 213 -23.59 -4.65 27.48
N ARG A 214 -22.78 -4.02 26.66
CA ARG A 214 -22.53 -4.51 25.29
C ARG A 214 -21.78 -5.82 25.27
N ASP A 215 -20.79 -5.99 26.14
CA ASP A 215 -20.01 -7.23 26.26
C ASP A 215 -20.89 -8.42 26.63
N ASP A 216 -21.77 -8.26 27.64
CA ASP A 216 -22.75 -9.30 28.00
C ASP A 216 -23.72 -9.66 26.85
N HIS A 217 -24.03 -8.67 25.98
CA HIS A 217 -24.87 -8.90 24.80
C HIS A 217 -24.11 -9.60 23.68
N MET A 218 -22.87 -9.23 23.45
CA MET A 218 -22.00 -9.91 22.47
C MET A 218 -21.80 -11.38 22.86
N ASP A 219 -21.61 -11.69 24.16
CA ASP A 219 -21.53 -13.07 24.63
C ASP A 219 -22.81 -13.87 24.41
N LYS A 220 -23.98 -13.23 24.51
CA LYS A 220 -25.25 -13.87 24.16
C LYS A 220 -25.38 -14.08 22.64
N LEU A 221 -24.90 -13.13 21.84
CA LEU A 221 -24.88 -13.25 20.39
C LEU A 221 -23.96 -14.36 19.92
N ARG A 222 -22.75 -14.49 20.49
CA ARG A 222 -21.81 -15.61 20.23
C ARG A 222 -22.45 -16.95 20.45
N LYS A 223 -23.17 -17.10 21.58
CA LYS A 223 -23.90 -18.33 21.89
C LYS A 223 -25.08 -18.60 20.95
N LYS A 224 -25.77 -17.54 20.52
CA LYS A 224 -26.94 -17.64 19.64
C LYS A 224 -26.56 -17.87 18.19
N TYR A 225 -25.42 -17.31 17.76
CA TYR A 225 -24.94 -17.35 16.37
C TYR A 225 -23.51 -17.93 16.29
N PRO A 226 -23.33 -19.23 16.52
CA PRO A 226 -22.01 -19.85 16.60
C PRO A 226 -21.20 -19.76 15.29
N GLN A 227 -21.88 -19.62 14.15
CA GLN A 227 -21.21 -19.39 12.87
C GLN A 227 -20.52 -18.01 12.84
N GLN A 228 -21.24 -16.97 13.27
CA GLN A 228 -20.69 -15.62 13.35
C GLN A 228 -19.59 -15.51 14.41
N ALA A 229 -19.67 -16.29 15.50
CA ALA A 229 -18.60 -16.36 16.47
C ALA A 229 -17.30 -16.94 15.89
N LYS A 230 -17.41 -17.94 15.00
CA LYS A 230 -16.24 -18.46 14.28
C LYS A 230 -15.68 -17.45 13.24
N GLU A 231 -16.55 -16.67 12.62
CA GLU A 231 -16.13 -15.58 11.72
C GLU A 231 -15.41 -14.49 12.52
N GLU A 232 -15.91 -14.14 13.72
CA GLU A 232 -15.23 -13.22 14.65
C GLU A 232 -13.83 -13.71 15.03
N GLU A 233 -13.69 -14.98 15.43
CA GLU A 233 -12.40 -15.60 15.75
C GLU A 233 -11.44 -15.57 14.55
N ARG A 234 -11.94 -15.85 13.35
CA ARG A 234 -11.14 -15.82 12.11
C ARG A 234 -10.70 -14.39 11.79
N GLU A 235 -11.60 -13.42 11.79
CA GLU A 235 -11.27 -12.02 11.50
C GLU A 235 -10.30 -11.44 12.55
N GLN A 236 -10.46 -11.84 13.83
CA GLN A 236 -9.53 -11.46 14.88
C GLN A 236 -8.13 -12.04 14.62
N TYR A 237 -8.04 -13.33 14.32
CA TYR A 237 -6.77 -14.00 14.03
C TYR A 237 -6.06 -13.36 12.81
N GLN A 238 -6.78 -13.12 11.72
CA GLN A 238 -6.23 -12.44 10.55
C GLN A 238 -5.71 -11.04 10.89
N ARG A 239 -6.42 -10.31 11.76
CA ARG A 239 -5.98 -8.99 12.20
C ARG A 239 -4.75 -9.03 13.10
N GLU A 240 -4.60 -10.06 13.92
CA GLU A 240 -3.41 -10.29 14.75
C GLU A 240 -2.20 -10.61 13.86
N GLN A 241 -2.35 -11.47 12.84
CA GLN A 241 -1.31 -11.72 11.83
C GLN A 241 -0.91 -10.46 11.06
N TYR A 242 -1.89 -9.65 10.69
CA TYR A 242 -1.62 -8.37 10.05
C TYR A 242 -0.84 -7.41 10.96
N GLN A 243 -1.16 -7.34 12.25
CA GLN A 243 -0.40 -6.55 13.22
C GLN A 243 1.05 -7.02 13.38
N GLU A 244 1.26 -8.32 13.39
CA GLU A 244 2.59 -8.92 13.44
C GLU A 244 3.40 -8.55 12.20
N TYR A 245 2.82 -8.74 11.02
CA TYR A 245 3.44 -8.36 9.76
C TYR A 245 3.85 -6.88 9.74
N VAL A 246 2.94 -5.95 10.02
CA VAL A 246 3.26 -4.51 10.00
C VAL A 246 4.25 -4.12 11.10
N GLY A 247 4.26 -4.84 12.22
CA GLY A 247 5.23 -4.66 13.30
C GLY A 247 6.65 -5.04 12.90
N ASN A 248 6.80 -6.03 12.01
CA ASN A 248 8.07 -6.52 11.49
C ASN A 248 8.53 -5.77 10.22
N SER A 249 7.62 -5.07 9.54
CA SER A 249 7.88 -4.47 8.22
C SER A 249 8.00 -2.94 8.24
N PHE A 250 7.56 -2.26 9.31
CA PHE A 250 7.52 -0.79 9.39
C PHE A 250 8.21 -0.30 10.66
N GLU A 251 9.26 0.49 10.52
CA GLU A 251 10.14 0.90 11.62
C GLU A 251 9.76 2.24 12.24
N ASP A 252 9.18 3.16 11.45
CA ASP A 252 8.93 4.55 11.85
C ASP A 252 7.59 4.77 12.58
N GLN A 253 6.93 3.68 12.96
CA GLN A 253 5.60 3.74 13.59
C GLN A 253 5.60 4.32 15.01
N GLY A 254 6.75 4.41 15.64
CA GLY A 254 6.89 4.93 17.00
C GLY A 254 6.23 4.03 18.06
N ARG A 255 5.96 4.60 19.24
CA ARG A 255 5.33 3.85 20.34
C ARG A 255 3.81 3.86 20.21
N GLY A 256 3.18 2.75 20.53
CA GLY A 256 1.72 2.60 20.61
C GLY A 256 1.18 1.65 19.54
N HIS A 257 -0.12 1.72 19.33
CA HIS A 257 -0.76 0.91 18.28
C HIS A 257 -0.44 1.46 16.90
N HIS A 258 -0.23 0.54 15.96
CA HIS A 258 -0.17 0.91 14.54
C HIS A 258 -1.49 1.52 14.11
N ASP A 259 -1.43 2.55 13.28
CA ASP A 259 -2.57 3.09 12.57
C ASP A 259 -2.26 3.16 11.07
N TYR A 260 -3.29 2.97 10.25
CA TYR A 260 -3.12 2.92 8.80
C TYR A 260 -2.52 4.20 8.24
N ALA A 261 -2.90 5.37 8.76
CA ALA A 261 -2.36 6.63 8.26
C ALA A 261 -0.83 6.71 8.43
N LYS A 262 -0.28 6.20 9.54
CA LYS A 262 1.16 6.13 9.75
C LYS A 262 1.83 5.15 8.80
N LEU A 263 1.27 3.94 8.66
CA LEU A 263 1.80 2.92 7.75
C LEU A 263 1.83 3.44 6.30
N PHE A 264 0.76 4.07 5.86
CA PHE A 264 0.71 4.66 4.51
C PHE A 264 1.67 5.84 4.32
N VAL A 265 1.93 6.65 5.35
CA VAL A 265 2.94 7.72 5.25
C VAL A 265 4.33 7.12 5.10
N GLU A 266 4.69 6.13 5.91
CA GLU A 266 5.98 5.44 5.81
C GLU A 266 6.13 4.77 4.44
N ARG A 267 5.18 3.92 4.04
CA ARG A 267 5.16 3.25 2.73
C ARG A 267 5.29 4.25 1.57
N ALA A 268 4.53 5.34 1.60
CA ALA A 268 4.57 6.32 0.52
C ALA A 268 5.90 7.06 0.46
N THR A 269 6.47 7.45 1.60
CA THR A 269 7.78 8.12 1.60
C THR A 269 8.91 7.24 1.13
N ASP A 270 8.85 5.92 1.39
CA ASP A 270 9.85 4.97 0.91
C ASP A 270 9.75 4.73 -0.60
N MET A 271 8.54 4.82 -1.17
CA MET A 271 8.31 4.61 -2.61
C MET A 271 8.51 5.86 -3.48
N LEU A 272 8.81 7.02 -2.91
CA LEU A 272 9.17 8.22 -3.69
C LEU A 272 10.60 8.12 -4.22
N ASN A 273 10.85 8.64 -5.43
CA ASN A 273 12.21 8.85 -5.88
C ASN A 273 12.85 10.07 -5.16
N ASP A 274 14.15 10.28 -5.35
CA ASP A 274 14.95 11.30 -4.66
C ASP A 274 14.41 12.73 -4.79
N ASP A 275 13.68 13.05 -5.85
CA ASP A 275 13.03 14.34 -6.10
C ASP A 275 11.51 14.30 -5.87
N GLY A 276 10.99 13.19 -5.34
CA GLY A 276 9.57 12.89 -5.26
C GLY A 276 8.80 13.73 -4.24
N GLU A 277 7.52 13.95 -4.51
CA GLU A 277 6.64 14.77 -3.67
C GLU A 277 5.49 13.96 -3.08
N LEU A 278 5.19 14.18 -1.80
CA LEU A 278 4.05 13.60 -1.09
C LEU A 278 2.92 14.63 -0.96
N GLY A 279 1.67 14.21 -1.22
CA GLY A 279 0.48 15.01 -0.97
C GLY A 279 -0.58 14.21 -0.21
N TYR A 280 -0.70 14.38 1.11
CA TYR A 280 -1.59 13.57 1.93
C TYR A 280 -2.61 14.37 2.73
N VAL A 281 -3.78 13.74 2.92
CA VAL A 281 -4.82 14.18 3.86
C VAL A 281 -4.68 13.37 5.13
N LEU A 282 -4.33 14.02 6.24
CA LEU A 282 -4.01 13.35 7.50
C LEU A 282 -4.87 13.88 8.66
N PRO A 283 -5.05 13.10 9.73
CA PRO A 283 -5.67 13.59 10.94
C PRO A 283 -4.74 14.56 11.68
N ARG A 284 -5.28 15.53 12.43
CA ARG A 284 -4.49 16.49 13.22
C ARG A 284 -3.49 15.82 14.17
N GLN A 285 -3.79 14.60 14.61
CA GLN A 285 -2.89 13.80 15.45
C GLN A 285 -1.50 13.67 14.85
N SER A 286 -1.36 13.66 13.51
CA SER A 286 -0.08 13.64 12.81
C SER A 286 0.85 14.77 13.23
N LEU A 287 0.31 15.95 13.56
CA LEU A 287 1.10 17.12 13.95
C LEU A 287 1.50 17.13 15.43
N VAL A 288 0.73 16.50 16.33
CA VAL A 288 0.85 16.74 17.77
C VAL A 288 1.17 15.51 18.61
N LEU A 289 0.82 14.30 18.16
CA LEU A 289 1.05 13.09 18.95
C LEU A 289 2.51 12.63 18.89
N GLY A 290 3.00 12.17 20.05
CA GLY A 290 4.35 11.63 20.18
C GLY A 290 4.65 10.41 19.32
N GLY A 291 3.64 9.57 19.07
CA GLY A 291 3.77 8.39 18.18
C GLY A 291 3.97 8.73 16.69
N TRP A 292 3.79 10.00 16.29
CA TRP A 292 4.05 10.50 14.95
C TRP A 292 5.42 11.18 14.81
N LYS A 293 6.26 11.17 15.85
CA LYS A 293 7.48 11.97 15.88
C LYS A 293 8.44 11.66 14.72
N GLN A 294 8.68 10.38 14.44
CA GLN A 294 9.61 9.95 13.38
C GLN A 294 9.07 10.33 12.01
N LEU A 295 7.84 9.93 11.70
CA LEU A 295 7.17 10.28 10.43
C LEU A 295 7.01 11.78 10.24
N ARG A 296 6.62 12.53 11.29
CA ARG A 296 6.54 13.99 11.22
C ARG A 296 7.90 14.62 10.91
N ARG A 297 8.97 14.06 11.44
CA ARG A 297 10.30 14.49 11.11
C ARG A 297 10.59 14.32 9.62
N ARG A 298 10.33 13.15 9.07
CA ARG A 298 10.51 12.85 7.63
C ARG A 298 9.73 13.80 6.72
N ILE A 299 8.42 13.99 6.99
CA ILE A 299 7.52 14.71 6.07
C ILE A 299 7.38 16.20 6.36
N ILE A 300 7.95 16.73 7.45
CA ILE A 300 7.83 18.15 7.83
C ILE A 300 9.17 18.76 8.23
N GLU A 301 9.92 18.13 9.14
CA GLU A 301 11.09 18.75 9.77
C GLU A 301 12.34 18.64 8.88
N ASP A 302 12.51 17.51 8.17
CA ASP A 302 13.67 17.23 7.31
C ASP A 302 13.34 17.47 5.80
N SER A 303 12.20 18.10 5.48
CA SER A 303 11.71 18.34 4.12
C SER A 303 11.24 19.79 3.91
N GLU A 304 10.98 20.16 2.66
CA GLU A 304 10.19 21.32 2.30
C GLU A 304 8.71 20.98 2.37
N ALA A 305 8.02 21.43 3.43
CA ALA A 305 6.64 21.06 3.65
C ALA A 305 5.68 22.24 3.64
N THR A 306 4.46 22.04 3.11
CA THR A 306 3.33 22.95 3.30
C THR A 306 2.24 22.21 4.09
N VAL A 307 1.84 22.82 5.20
CA VAL A 307 0.82 22.26 6.10
C VAL A 307 -0.37 23.20 6.16
N LEU A 308 -1.50 22.75 5.66
CA LEU A 308 -2.77 23.46 5.74
C LEU A 308 -3.70 22.69 6.71
N GLN A 309 -4.20 23.43 7.72
CA GLN A 309 -5.18 22.86 8.65
C GLN A 309 -6.59 23.33 8.27
N ALA A 310 -7.56 22.43 8.32
CA ALA A 310 -8.96 22.73 8.05
C ALA A 310 -9.85 22.10 9.11
N ARG A 311 -10.85 22.86 9.60
CA ARG A 311 -11.86 22.34 10.51
C ARG A 311 -13.07 21.87 9.72
N ASN A 312 -13.52 20.65 9.96
CA ASN A 312 -14.70 20.09 9.30
C ASN A 312 -16.03 20.61 9.89
N SER A 313 -16.06 21.86 10.37
CA SER A 313 -17.27 22.46 10.94
C SER A 313 -18.39 22.48 9.89
N GLY A 314 -19.59 21.99 10.26
CA GLY A 314 -20.66 21.83 9.27
C GLY A 314 -20.47 20.70 8.28
N GLN A 315 -19.43 19.88 8.41
CA GLN A 315 -19.12 18.74 7.52
C GLN A 315 -18.88 19.14 6.05
N TRP A 316 -18.35 20.35 5.82
CA TRP A 316 -18.16 20.91 4.47
C TRP A 316 -17.01 20.25 3.68
N ILE A 317 -16.06 19.60 4.35
CA ILE A 317 -14.98 18.86 3.67
C ILE A 317 -15.38 17.40 3.50
N PHE A 318 -15.84 16.76 4.59
CA PHE A 318 -16.26 15.37 4.61
C PHE A 318 -17.59 15.21 5.34
N GLU A 319 -18.62 14.81 4.63
CA GLU A 319 -19.99 14.69 5.16
C GLU A 319 -20.12 13.65 6.28
N ASN A 320 -19.35 12.56 6.23
CA ASN A 320 -19.42 11.46 7.20
C ASN A 320 -18.38 11.54 8.32
N VAL A 321 -17.56 12.59 8.36
CA VAL A 321 -16.57 12.82 9.41
C VAL A 321 -17.12 13.82 10.41
N GLU A 322 -16.99 13.52 11.69
CA GLU A 322 -17.52 14.37 12.76
C GLU A 322 -17.01 15.80 12.65
N ALA A 323 -17.92 16.79 12.77
CA ALA A 323 -17.66 18.22 12.54
C ALA A 323 -16.53 18.84 13.40
N ARG A 324 -16.18 18.20 14.51
CA ARG A 324 -15.09 18.67 15.39
C ARG A 324 -13.70 18.22 14.95
N TYR A 325 -13.61 17.29 13.97
CA TYR A 325 -12.31 16.84 13.49
C TYR A 325 -11.59 17.94 12.73
N MET A 326 -10.31 18.06 13.01
CA MET A 326 -9.39 18.88 12.22
C MET A 326 -8.63 17.97 11.26
N ILE A 327 -8.64 18.39 10.03
CA ILE A 327 -8.01 17.74 8.89
C ILE A 327 -6.75 18.50 8.57
N VAL A 328 -5.72 17.79 8.18
CA VAL A 328 -4.43 18.37 7.78
C VAL A 328 -4.15 17.94 6.35
N LEU A 329 -3.93 18.91 5.49
CA LEU A 329 -3.40 18.70 4.14
C LEU A 329 -1.90 18.95 4.23
N ILE A 330 -1.10 17.99 3.84
CA ILE A 330 0.36 18.09 3.83
C ILE A 330 0.85 17.88 2.41
N THR A 331 1.69 18.77 1.91
CA THR A 331 2.61 18.49 0.82
C THR A 331 4.03 18.49 1.37
N SER A 332 4.85 17.57 0.92
CA SER A 332 6.23 17.41 1.38
C SER A 332 7.10 17.03 0.19
N ALA A 333 8.23 17.70 0.06
CA ALA A 333 9.25 17.46 -0.96
C ALA A 333 10.63 17.41 -0.32
N PRO A 334 11.63 16.75 -0.91
CA PRO A 334 13.00 16.79 -0.42
C PRO A 334 13.52 18.23 -0.32
N ALA A 335 14.16 18.57 0.79
CA ALA A 335 14.73 19.91 0.99
C ALA A 335 15.95 20.12 0.08
N LYS A 336 15.93 21.17 -0.75
CA LYS A 336 17.03 21.50 -1.68
C LYS A 336 18.17 22.29 -1.05
N GLU A 337 17.87 23.10 -0.04
CA GLU A 337 18.84 23.93 0.68
C GLU A 337 18.68 23.77 2.19
N GLU A 338 17.64 24.37 2.76
CA GLU A 338 17.29 24.23 4.18
C GLU A 338 15.88 23.65 4.30
N ALA A 339 15.72 22.62 5.14
CA ALA A 339 14.42 22.09 5.46
C ALA A 339 13.56 23.12 6.19
N GLY A 340 12.29 23.18 5.85
CA GLY A 340 11.37 24.12 6.48
C GLY A 340 9.92 23.86 6.15
N ALA A 341 9.04 24.22 7.09
CA ALA A 341 7.61 24.05 6.91
C ALA A 341 6.86 25.38 6.89
N HIS A 342 6.04 25.57 5.86
CA HIS A 342 5.03 26.61 5.82
C HIS A 342 3.73 26.11 6.44
N VAL A 343 3.37 26.62 7.61
CA VAL A 343 2.15 26.25 8.32
C VAL A 343 1.10 27.34 8.17
N TRP A 344 0.01 27.04 7.50
CA TRP A 344 -1.13 27.94 7.36
C TRP A 344 -2.08 27.81 8.54
N PRO A 345 -2.72 28.93 8.98
CA PRO A 345 -3.73 28.86 10.03
C PRO A 345 -4.93 28.00 9.59
N ALA A 346 -5.66 27.49 10.57
CA ALA A 346 -6.83 26.67 10.30
C ALA A 346 -7.90 27.45 9.50
N ILE A 347 -8.34 26.84 8.39
CA ILE A 347 -9.44 27.35 7.58
C ILE A 347 -10.76 26.78 8.14
N GLU A 348 -11.77 27.62 8.24
CA GLU A 348 -13.14 27.28 8.58
C GLU A 348 -14.06 27.73 7.44
N GLU A 349 -15.20 27.07 7.29
CA GLU A 349 -16.24 27.53 6.38
C GLU A 349 -16.73 28.92 6.85
N GLU A 350 -16.65 29.92 5.97
CA GLU A 350 -17.31 31.22 6.22
C GLU A 350 -18.84 30.99 6.15
N LYS A 351 -19.53 31.35 7.23
CA LYS A 351 -20.99 31.27 7.34
C LYS A 351 -21.68 32.39 6.57
#